data_57501e335e36e8f71cd1969fe354b5f6
#
_entry.id   57501e335e36e8f71cd1969fe354b5f6
#
_cell.length_a   1.000
_cell.length_b   1.000
_cell.length_c   1.000
_cell.angle_alpha   90.00
_cell.angle_beta   90.00
_cell.angle_gamma   90.00
#
_symmetry.space_group_name_H-M   'P 1'
#
loop_
_entity.id
_entity.type
_entity.pdbx_description
1 polymer ?
#
loop_
_entity_poly.entity_id
_entity_poly.type
_entity_poly.pdbx_seq_one_letter_code
_entity_poly.pdbx_strand_id
1 'polypeptide(L)'
;DFTNYKDVENLVENLLLKEKDWIGLVNNAGLFEYDTGQEFTIENLNRHMSINFSTPAILIQALYKNIIKNQIEKNKNNMVINIIDAKIEGLNPDYYSYTLSKLAMSGLTKMSALSYAPDLRVNAIAPGIILPAENQNEKDFMESHKKNILNSSATIDDLYLALDFLTNSNSVTGHISLL
;
A
#
# COMPACT_ATOMS: atom_id res chain seq x y z
N ASP A 1 -15.96 7.34 1.62
CA ASP A 1 -14.87 8.12 2.23
C ASP A 1 -14.06 7.23 3.18
N PHE A 2 -12.75 7.13 2.97
CA PHE A 2 -11.87 6.27 3.80
C PHE A 2 -11.46 6.90 5.13
N THR A 3 -11.84 8.14 5.39
CA THR A 3 -11.73 8.74 6.72
C THR A 3 -12.90 8.39 7.63
N ASN A 4 -14.00 7.91 7.04
CA ASN A 4 -15.22 7.54 7.75
C ASN A 4 -15.31 6.00 7.88
N TYR A 5 -15.14 5.48 9.07
CA TYR A 5 -15.20 4.03 9.33
C TYR A 5 -16.51 3.38 8.90
N LYS A 6 -17.64 4.09 9.01
CA LYS A 6 -18.93 3.56 8.58
C LYS A 6 -19.00 3.34 7.07
N ASP A 7 -18.38 4.23 6.30
CA ASP A 7 -18.29 4.07 4.84
C ASP A 7 -17.41 2.88 4.47
N VAL A 8 -16.32 2.65 5.23
CA VAL A 8 -15.44 1.49 5.07
C VAL A 8 -16.17 0.20 5.43
N GLU A 9 -16.91 0.17 6.54
CA GLU A 9 -17.76 -0.97 6.93
C GLU A 9 -18.79 -1.30 5.84
N ASN A 10 -19.51 -0.29 5.34
CA ASN A 10 -20.49 -0.47 4.26
C ASN A 10 -19.83 -1.00 2.97
N LEU A 11 -18.62 -0.55 2.65
CA LEU A 11 -17.85 -1.08 1.52
C LEU A 11 -17.54 -2.57 1.71
N VAL A 12 -17.02 -2.93 2.89
CA VAL A 12 -16.71 -4.33 3.23
C VAL A 12 -17.93 -5.22 3.16
N GLU A 13 -19.04 -4.80 3.74
CA GLU A 13 -20.30 -5.55 3.67
C GLU A 13 -20.76 -5.77 2.24
N ASN A 14 -20.71 -4.73 1.39
CA ASN A 14 -21.04 -4.84 -0.01
C ASN A 14 -20.13 -5.80 -0.78
N LEU A 15 -18.80 -5.76 -0.53
CA LEU A 15 -17.85 -6.68 -1.13
C LEU A 15 -18.14 -8.14 -0.72
N LEU A 16 -18.34 -8.40 0.57
CA LEU A 16 -18.62 -9.73 1.10
C LEU A 16 -19.97 -10.32 0.62
N LEU A 17 -20.92 -9.47 0.27
CA LEU A 17 -22.21 -9.91 -0.26
C LEU A 17 -22.18 -10.20 -1.75
N LYS A 18 -21.42 -9.43 -2.53
CA LYS A 18 -21.45 -9.47 -4.00
C LYS A 18 -20.33 -10.30 -4.59
N GLU A 19 -19.15 -10.26 -3.99
CA GLU A 19 -17.90 -10.77 -4.57
C GLU A 19 -17.44 -12.05 -3.85
N LYS A 20 -18.18 -13.14 -4.05
CA LYS A 20 -17.83 -14.44 -3.42
C LYS A 20 -16.47 -14.96 -3.86
N ASP A 21 -16.08 -14.72 -5.10
CA ASP A 21 -14.80 -15.12 -5.69
C ASP A 21 -13.70 -14.04 -5.54
N TRP A 22 -13.83 -13.12 -4.60
CA TRP A 22 -12.82 -12.12 -4.30
C TRP A 22 -11.56 -12.77 -3.75
N ILE A 23 -10.46 -12.76 -4.53
CA ILE A 23 -9.19 -13.44 -4.25
C ILE A 23 -8.00 -12.49 -4.18
N GLY A 24 -8.12 -11.26 -4.66
CA GLY A 24 -7.02 -10.31 -4.73
C GLY A 24 -7.41 -8.90 -4.29
N LEU A 25 -6.45 -8.18 -3.74
CA LEU A 25 -6.60 -6.79 -3.29
C LEU A 25 -5.32 -6.01 -3.59
N VAL A 26 -5.45 -4.86 -4.22
CA VAL A 26 -4.36 -3.88 -4.33
C VAL A 26 -4.75 -2.62 -3.55
N ASN A 27 -4.07 -2.36 -2.44
CA ASN A 27 -4.22 -1.16 -1.64
C ASN A 27 -3.35 -0.05 -2.25
N ASN A 28 -3.90 0.68 -3.20
CA ASN A 28 -3.23 1.79 -3.90
C ASN A 28 -3.73 3.17 -3.46
N ALA A 29 -4.98 3.28 -3.00
CA ALA A 29 -5.51 4.55 -2.53
C ALA A 29 -4.65 5.11 -1.38
N GLY A 30 -4.33 6.40 -1.43
CA GLY A 30 -3.47 7.02 -0.43
C GLY A 30 -3.71 8.52 -0.33
N LEU A 31 -3.49 9.06 0.86
CA LEU A 31 -3.41 10.48 1.14
C LEU A 31 -1.93 10.88 1.19
N PHE A 32 -1.58 11.98 0.52
CA PHE A 32 -0.24 12.53 0.47
C PHE A 32 -0.32 14.05 0.63
N GLU A 33 -0.25 14.52 1.88
CA GLU A 33 -0.29 15.94 2.22
C GLU A 33 0.98 16.31 3.00
N TYR A 34 1.47 17.52 2.76
CA TYR A 34 2.69 18.02 3.40
C TYR A 34 2.43 18.42 4.84
N ASP A 35 3.29 17.97 5.74
CA ASP A 35 3.45 18.46 7.11
C ASP A 35 4.85 18.15 7.63
N THR A 36 5.19 18.70 8.79
CA THR A 36 6.46 18.46 9.48
C THR A 36 6.20 18.02 10.92
N GLY A 37 7.19 17.38 11.56
CA GLY A 37 7.08 17.00 12.99
C GLY A 37 6.88 18.19 13.95
N GLN A 38 7.12 19.42 13.51
CA GLN A 38 6.89 20.64 14.29
C GLN A 38 5.50 21.23 14.12
N GLU A 39 4.85 20.97 12.98
CA GLU A 39 3.60 21.65 12.55
C GLU A 39 2.46 20.68 12.23
N PHE A 40 2.64 19.35 12.37
CA PHE A 40 1.55 18.41 12.12
C PHE A 40 0.38 18.64 13.09
N THR A 41 -0.81 18.33 12.63
CA THR A 41 -2.00 18.27 13.48
C THR A 41 -2.43 16.84 13.70
N ILE A 42 -3.06 16.57 14.86
CA ILE A 42 -3.65 15.26 15.14
C ILE A 42 -4.70 14.88 14.09
N GLU A 43 -5.45 15.85 13.60
CA GLU A 43 -6.43 15.65 12.53
C GLU A 43 -5.74 15.13 11.26
N ASN A 44 -4.66 15.80 10.81
CA ASN A 44 -3.92 15.40 9.61
C ASN A 44 -3.28 14.01 9.77
N LEU A 45 -2.65 13.76 10.93
CA LEU A 45 -2.10 12.45 11.26
C LEU A 45 -3.19 11.35 11.22
N ASN A 46 -4.34 11.60 11.84
CA ASN A 46 -5.45 10.64 11.85
C ASN A 46 -6.00 10.38 10.44
N ARG A 47 -6.11 11.39 9.58
CA ARG A 47 -6.52 11.22 8.18
C ARG A 47 -5.55 10.32 7.41
N HIS A 48 -4.25 10.57 7.53
CA HIS A 48 -3.22 9.72 6.92
C HIS A 48 -3.29 8.28 7.44
N MET A 49 -3.39 8.11 8.76
CA MET A 49 -3.51 6.77 9.36
C MET A 49 -4.80 6.05 8.94
N SER A 50 -5.93 6.75 8.84
CA SER A 50 -7.19 6.14 8.41
C SER A 50 -7.11 5.63 6.97
N ILE A 51 -6.62 6.47 6.04
CA ILE A 51 -6.60 6.15 4.61
C ILE A 51 -5.46 5.18 4.27
N ASN A 52 -4.24 5.47 4.74
CA ASN A 52 -3.05 4.76 4.30
C ASN A 52 -2.75 3.49 5.11
N PHE A 53 -3.40 3.29 6.27
CA PHE A 53 -3.13 2.15 7.15
C PHE A 53 -4.38 1.42 7.61
N SER A 54 -5.32 2.11 8.30
CA SER A 54 -6.45 1.43 8.95
C SER A 54 -7.42 0.81 7.94
N THR A 55 -7.76 1.54 6.88
CA THR A 55 -8.63 1.04 5.80
C THR A 55 -8.00 -0.17 5.09
N PRO A 56 -6.73 -0.12 4.63
CA PRO A 56 -6.03 -1.32 4.15
C PRO A 56 -6.09 -2.51 5.11
N ALA A 57 -5.86 -2.30 6.41
CA ALA A 57 -5.91 -3.38 7.39
C ALA A 57 -7.29 -4.04 7.47
N ILE A 58 -8.36 -3.24 7.44
CA ILE A 58 -9.76 -3.72 7.44
C ILE A 58 -10.05 -4.51 6.16
N LEU A 59 -9.63 -3.99 4.99
CA LEU A 59 -9.85 -4.65 3.70
C LEU A 59 -9.08 -5.98 3.58
N ILE A 60 -7.83 -6.05 4.08
CA ILE A 60 -7.05 -7.29 4.12
C ILE A 60 -7.77 -8.34 5.00
N GLN A 61 -8.24 -7.94 6.18
CA GLN A 61 -8.99 -8.84 7.05
C GLN A 61 -10.29 -9.32 6.39
N ALA A 62 -11.00 -8.43 5.71
CA ALA A 62 -12.24 -8.76 5.01
C ALA A 62 -11.99 -9.78 3.88
N LEU A 63 -10.94 -9.57 3.07
CA LEU A 63 -10.55 -10.53 2.04
C LEU A 63 -10.22 -11.90 2.64
N TYR A 64 -9.43 -11.95 3.72
CA TYR A 64 -9.11 -13.20 4.39
C TYR A 64 -10.38 -13.92 4.88
N LYS A 65 -11.30 -13.20 5.54
CA LYS A 65 -12.59 -13.76 5.97
C LYS A 65 -13.42 -14.29 4.80
N ASN A 66 -13.39 -13.60 3.65
CA ASN A 66 -14.06 -14.06 2.43
C ASN A 66 -13.48 -15.38 1.91
N ILE A 67 -12.15 -15.48 1.85
CA ILE A 67 -11.43 -16.69 1.41
C ILE A 67 -11.83 -17.89 2.29
N ILE A 68 -11.76 -17.73 3.60
CA ILE A 68 -12.09 -18.82 4.54
C ILE A 68 -13.58 -19.19 4.48
N LYS A 69 -14.48 -18.21 4.50
CA LYS A 69 -15.94 -18.44 4.46
C LYS A 69 -16.39 -19.18 3.20
N ASN A 70 -15.84 -18.80 2.05
CA ASN A 70 -16.21 -19.38 0.76
C ASN A 70 -15.33 -20.57 0.35
N GLN A 71 -14.42 -21.02 1.22
CA GLN A 71 -13.50 -22.14 1.00
C GLN A 71 -12.70 -22.00 -0.32
N ILE A 72 -12.24 -20.78 -0.60
CA ILE A 72 -11.48 -20.48 -1.81
C ILE A 72 -10.15 -21.22 -1.74
N GLU A 73 -9.84 -21.96 -2.78
CA GLU A 73 -8.64 -22.81 -2.83
C GLU A 73 -7.35 -21.98 -2.75
N LYS A 74 -6.37 -22.48 -2.01
CA LYS A 74 -5.04 -21.85 -1.83
C LYS A 74 -4.26 -21.69 -3.15
N ASN A 75 -4.53 -22.57 -4.12
CA ASN A 75 -3.91 -22.53 -5.44
C ASN A 75 -4.48 -21.44 -6.37
N LYS A 76 -5.55 -20.74 -5.98
CA LYS A 76 -6.12 -19.60 -6.73
C LYS A 76 -5.32 -18.31 -6.60
N ASN A 77 -4.10 -18.37 -6.05
CA ASN A 77 -3.21 -17.23 -5.95
C ASN A 77 -3.79 -16.04 -5.15
N ASN A 78 -4.43 -16.36 -4.01
CA ASN A 78 -4.99 -15.37 -3.11
C ASN A 78 -3.90 -14.39 -2.65
N MET A 79 -4.07 -13.09 -2.90
CA MET A 79 -3.02 -12.13 -2.64
C MET A 79 -3.49 -10.73 -2.26
N VAL A 80 -2.63 -10.04 -1.52
CA VAL A 80 -2.68 -8.59 -1.31
C VAL A 80 -1.37 -7.98 -1.77
N ILE A 81 -1.47 -6.83 -2.44
CA ILE A 81 -0.33 -5.96 -2.74
C ILE A 81 -0.61 -4.58 -2.17
N ASN A 82 0.25 -4.14 -1.27
CA ASN A 82 0.20 -2.82 -0.66
C ASN A 82 1.14 -1.88 -1.40
N ILE A 83 0.65 -0.75 -1.87
CA ILE A 83 1.50 0.32 -2.43
C ILE A 83 1.93 1.23 -1.28
N ILE A 84 3.20 1.12 -0.93
CA ILE A 84 3.82 1.93 0.12
C ILE A 84 4.68 3.05 -0.50
N ASP A 85 5.89 3.28 -0.02
CA ASP A 85 6.77 4.33 -0.55
C ASP A 85 8.22 3.98 -0.19
N ALA A 86 9.17 4.17 -1.11
CA ALA A 86 10.59 3.96 -0.88
C ALA A 86 11.17 4.86 0.23
N LYS A 87 10.48 5.95 0.59
CA LYS A 87 10.83 6.84 1.70
C LYS A 87 10.93 6.12 3.05
N ILE A 88 10.34 4.93 3.21
CA ILE A 88 10.48 4.12 4.42
C ILE A 88 11.94 3.71 4.70
N GLU A 89 12.79 3.64 3.69
CA GLU A 89 14.21 3.32 3.80
C GLU A 89 15.11 4.56 3.85
N GLY A 90 14.62 5.71 3.37
CA GLY A 90 15.34 6.99 3.32
C GLY A 90 14.59 8.11 4.05
N LEU A 91 14.49 8.04 5.37
CA LEU A 91 13.70 8.99 6.15
C LEU A 91 14.27 10.42 6.08
N ASN A 92 13.38 11.38 5.94
CA ASN A 92 13.63 12.81 6.10
C ASN A 92 12.44 13.46 6.84
N PRO A 93 12.55 14.68 7.36
CA PRO A 93 11.49 15.29 8.19
C PRO A 93 10.23 15.73 7.44
N ASP A 94 10.26 15.75 6.11
CA ASP A 94 9.14 16.22 5.29
C ASP A 94 8.05 15.15 5.16
N TYR A 95 6.79 15.57 5.01
CA TYR A 95 5.63 14.65 4.90
C TYR A 95 5.54 13.71 6.11
N TYR A 96 5.61 14.27 7.29
CA TYR A 96 5.76 13.54 8.55
C TYR A 96 4.63 12.52 8.78
N SER A 97 3.37 12.98 8.75
CA SER A 97 2.20 12.11 8.97
C SER A 97 2.05 11.05 7.88
N TYR A 98 2.30 11.42 6.62
CA TYR A 98 2.33 10.48 5.50
C TYR A 98 3.38 9.39 5.73
N THR A 99 4.62 9.79 6.02
CA THR A 99 5.74 8.84 6.21
C THR A 99 5.46 7.86 7.34
N LEU A 100 4.92 8.33 8.48
CA LEU A 100 4.51 7.47 9.58
C LEU A 100 3.44 6.46 9.15
N SER A 101 2.45 6.87 8.35
CA SER A 101 1.41 5.97 7.85
C SER A 101 1.97 4.90 6.90
N LYS A 102 2.96 5.23 6.06
CA LYS A 102 3.62 4.27 5.16
C LYS A 102 4.56 3.32 5.91
N LEU A 103 5.23 3.78 6.97
CA LEU A 103 5.97 2.91 7.89
C LEU A 103 5.03 1.91 8.59
N ALA A 104 3.88 2.36 9.08
CA ALA A 104 2.86 1.50 9.65
C ALA A 104 2.36 0.46 8.64
N MET A 105 2.14 0.85 7.38
CA MET A 105 1.73 -0.03 6.28
C MET A 105 2.80 -1.10 5.94
N SER A 106 4.09 -0.75 6.04
CA SER A 106 5.19 -1.70 5.92
C SER A 106 5.11 -2.79 7.00
N GLY A 107 4.89 -2.38 8.26
CA GLY A 107 4.65 -3.30 9.37
C GLY A 107 3.42 -4.17 9.17
N LEU A 108 2.31 -3.57 8.73
CA LEU A 108 1.07 -4.28 8.39
C LEU A 108 1.30 -5.38 7.34
N THR A 109 2.07 -5.08 6.29
CA THR A 109 2.41 -6.06 5.25
C THR A 109 3.05 -7.31 5.84
N LYS A 110 4.09 -7.13 6.66
CA LYS A 110 4.84 -8.24 7.29
C LYS A 110 3.98 -9.02 8.29
N MET A 111 3.24 -8.31 9.14
CA MET A 111 2.36 -8.93 10.14
C MET A 111 1.21 -9.70 9.51
N SER A 112 0.60 -9.15 8.45
CA SER A 112 -0.46 -9.82 7.71
C SER A 112 0.04 -11.06 6.96
N ALA A 113 1.24 -11.00 6.38
CA ALA A 113 1.87 -12.16 5.75
C ALA A 113 2.05 -13.33 6.73
N LEU A 114 2.47 -13.05 7.96
CA LEU A 114 2.59 -14.06 9.02
C LEU A 114 1.24 -14.57 9.51
N SER A 115 0.25 -13.67 9.63
CA SER A 115 -1.04 -13.99 10.24
C SER A 115 -1.98 -14.77 9.33
N TYR A 116 -1.89 -14.55 8.01
CA TYR A 116 -2.84 -15.07 7.05
C TYR A 116 -2.29 -16.18 6.14
N ALA A 117 -0.99 -16.47 6.24
CA ALA A 117 -0.42 -17.62 5.56
C ALA A 117 -1.01 -18.94 6.16
N PRO A 118 -1.17 -19.99 5.37
CA PRO A 118 -0.87 -20.13 3.94
C PRO A 118 -2.03 -19.72 3.01
N ASP A 119 -3.13 -19.22 3.52
CA ASP A 119 -4.37 -19.00 2.77
C ASP A 119 -4.33 -17.70 1.93
N LEU A 120 -3.55 -16.70 2.37
CA LEU A 120 -3.42 -15.41 1.74
C LEU A 120 -1.97 -14.93 1.77
N ARG A 121 -1.42 -14.56 0.62
CA ARG A 121 -0.12 -13.90 0.50
C ARG A 121 -0.27 -12.38 0.61
N VAL A 122 0.62 -11.73 1.33
CA VAL A 122 0.59 -10.27 1.49
C VAL A 122 1.99 -9.72 1.23
N ASN A 123 2.11 -8.88 0.21
CA ASN A 123 3.37 -8.26 -0.20
C ASN A 123 3.17 -6.74 -0.39
N ALA A 124 4.24 -6.03 -0.63
CA ALA A 124 4.18 -4.60 -0.93
C ALA A 124 5.15 -4.23 -2.06
N ILE A 125 4.82 -3.13 -2.72
CA ILE A 125 5.70 -2.41 -3.61
C ILE A 125 5.93 -1.03 -2.98
N ALA A 126 7.19 -0.62 -2.93
CA ALA A 126 7.63 0.67 -2.41
C ALA A 126 8.23 1.50 -3.54
N PRO A 127 7.41 2.20 -4.32
CA PRO A 127 7.89 3.04 -5.39
C PRO A 127 8.69 4.22 -4.82
N GLY A 128 9.74 4.62 -5.55
CA GLY A 128 10.32 5.94 -5.39
C GLY A 128 9.55 7.00 -6.18
N ILE A 129 10.24 7.99 -6.68
CA ILE A 129 9.64 9.07 -7.49
C ILE A 129 9.32 8.51 -8.87
N ILE A 130 8.03 8.32 -9.18
CA ILE A 130 7.56 7.84 -10.50
C ILE A 130 6.86 8.97 -11.26
N LEU A 131 6.05 9.76 -10.58
CA LEU A 131 5.27 10.86 -11.15
C LEU A 131 5.59 12.17 -10.43
N PRO A 132 5.49 13.32 -11.12
CA PRO A 132 5.67 14.61 -10.46
C PRO A 132 4.56 14.84 -9.42
N ALA A 133 4.90 15.52 -8.32
CA ALA A 133 3.90 16.02 -7.38
C ALA A 133 3.03 17.11 -8.04
N GLU A 134 1.82 17.33 -7.54
CA GLU A 134 0.81 18.20 -8.15
C GLU A 134 1.30 19.62 -8.50
N ASN A 135 2.25 20.15 -7.74
CA ASN A 135 2.83 21.48 -7.97
C ASN A 135 4.33 21.45 -8.35
N GLN A 136 4.85 20.30 -8.71
CA GLN A 136 6.27 20.15 -9.08
C GLN A 136 6.46 20.45 -10.57
N ASN A 137 7.33 21.41 -10.88
CA ASN A 137 7.66 21.68 -12.27
C ASN A 137 8.57 20.57 -12.87
N GLU A 138 8.58 20.47 -14.19
CA GLU A 138 9.30 19.42 -14.90
C GLU A 138 10.81 19.43 -14.62
N LYS A 139 11.40 20.61 -14.46
CA LYS A 139 12.84 20.75 -14.17
C LYS A 139 13.18 20.17 -12.80
N ASP A 140 12.42 20.50 -11.77
CA ASP A 140 12.65 20.01 -10.40
C ASP A 140 12.37 18.49 -10.32
N PHE A 141 11.39 18.02 -11.08
CA PHE A 141 11.13 16.59 -11.23
C PHE A 141 12.32 15.87 -11.85
N MET A 142 12.85 16.37 -12.96
CA MET A 142 14.04 15.80 -13.63
C MET A 142 15.31 15.88 -12.75
N GLU A 143 15.49 16.93 -11.95
CA GLU A 143 16.59 17.02 -10.98
C GLU A 143 16.46 15.97 -9.87
N SER A 144 15.24 15.61 -9.49
CA SER A 144 15.00 14.55 -8.50
C SER A 144 15.47 13.17 -9.00
N HIS A 145 15.31 12.87 -10.27
CA HIS A 145 15.80 11.61 -10.88
C HIS A 145 17.32 11.45 -10.77
N LYS A 146 18.06 12.55 -10.91
CA LYS A 146 19.54 12.54 -10.84
C LYS A 146 20.08 12.20 -9.45
N LYS A 147 19.26 12.27 -8.40
CA LYS A 147 19.64 11.93 -7.02
C LYS A 147 19.67 10.42 -6.78
N ASN A 148 19.05 9.62 -7.63
CA ASN A 148 19.10 8.17 -7.56
C ASN A 148 20.49 7.64 -7.96
N ILE A 149 20.87 6.52 -7.39
CA ILE A 149 22.15 5.85 -7.71
C ILE A 149 22.28 5.53 -9.21
N LEU A 150 21.16 5.19 -9.85
CA LEU A 150 21.09 4.90 -11.28
C LEU A 150 20.92 6.16 -12.15
N ASN A 151 20.90 7.37 -11.56
CA ASN A 151 20.59 8.64 -12.22
C ASN A 151 19.25 8.62 -12.99
N SER A 152 18.36 7.74 -12.63
CA SER A 152 17.02 7.60 -13.19
C SER A 152 16.06 7.12 -12.08
N SER A 153 14.79 7.37 -12.24
CA SER A 153 13.76 6.82 -11.36
C SER A 153 13.06 5.66 -12.03
N ALA A 154 12.39 4.84 -11.23
CA ALA A 154 11.51 3.81 -11.74
C ALA A 154 10.40 4.41 -12.61
N THR A 155 9.95 3.65 -13.58
CA THR A 155 8.86 3.99 -14.49
C THR A 155 7.56 3.29 -14.09
N ILE A 156 6.47 3.64 -14.75
CA ILE A 156 5.19 2.91 -14.60
C ILE A 156 5.36 1.46 -15.06
N ASP A 157 6.19 1.20 -16.09
CA ASP A 157 6.45 -0.16 -16.56
C ASP A 157 7.22 -0.99 -15.53
N ASP A 158 8.16 -0.39 -14.79
CA ASP A 158 8.85 -1.07 -13.69
C ASP A 158 7.89 -1.43 -12.55
N LEU A 159 6.95 -0.53 -12.23
CA LEU A 159 5.89 -0.81 -11.26
C LEU A 159 5.00 -1.97 -11.72
N TYR A 160 4.66 -2.01 -13.01
CA TYR A 160 3.88 -3.11 -13.60
C TYR A 160 4.65 -4.43 -13.52
N LEU A 161 5.94 -4.46 -13.83
CA LEU A 161 6.78 -5.65 -13.74
C LEU A 161 6.85 -6.19 -12.30
N ALA A 162 6.99 -5.30 -11.32
CA ALA A 162 6.99 -5.69 -9.90
C ALA A 162 5.62 -6.26 -9.48
N LEU A 163 4.52 -5.64 -9.93
CA LEU A 163 3.17 -6.12 -9.69
C LEU A 163 2.96 -7.52 -10.31
N ASP A 164 3.36 -7.70 -11.56
CA ASP A 164 3.26 -8.98 -12.28
C ASP A 164 4.06 -10.08 -11.58
N PHE A 165 5.31 -9.78 -11.19
CA PHE A 165 6.14 -10.70 -10.42
C PHE A 165 5.47 -11.16 -9.12
N LEU A 166 4.99 -10.22 -8.30
CA LEU A 166 4.35 -10.55 -7.02
C LEU A 166 3.01 -11.27 -7.19
N THR A 167 2.29 -10.95 -8.26
CA THR A 167 1.03 -11.63 -8.60
C THR A 167 1.26 -13.09 -8.95
N ASN A 168 2.27 -13.38 -9.77
CA ASN A 168 2.53 -14.72 -10.30
C ASN A 168 3.45 -15.58 -9.43
N SER A 169 4.07 -15.02 -8.38
CA SER A 169 5.03 -15.73 -7.51
C SER A 169 4.35 -16.36 -6.30
N ASN A 170 3.95 -17.61 -6.39
CA ASN A 170 3.22 -18.32 -5.33
C ASN A 170 4.01 -18.55 -4.03
N SER A 171 5.34 -18.41 -4.04
CA SER A 171 6.23 -18.65 -2.91
C SER A 171 6.66 -17.38 -2.18
N VAL A 172 6.16 -16.20 -2.60
CA VAL A 172 6.57 -14.89 -2.05
C VAL A 172 5.45 -14.31 -1.19
N THR A 173 5.74 -14.09 0.09
CA THR A 173 4.87 -13.38 1.04
C THR A 173 5.71 -12.62 2.07
N GLY A 174 5.23 -11.47 2.54
CA GLY A 174 5.95 -10.59 3.47
C GLY A 174 7.07 -9.78 2.82
N HIS A 175 7.18 -9.83 1.48
CA HIS A 175 8.19 -9.11 0.72
C HIS A 175 7.79 -7.67 0.43
N ILE A 176 8.77 -6.77 0.43
CA ILE A 176 8.64 -5.37 0.04
C ILE A 176 9.64 -5.12 -1.10
N SER A 177 9.12 -4.90 -2.30
CA SER A 177 9.94 -4.54 -3.47
C SER A 177 10.18 -3.03 -3.48
N LEU A 178 11.42 -2.62 -3.30
CA LEU A 178 11.85 -1.22 -3.52
C LEU A 178 12.08 -0.99 -5.01
N LEU A 179 11.59 0.13 -5.56
CA LEU A 179 11.76 0.53 -6.95
C LEU A 179 12.41 1.90 -7.06
#